data_0573e570985fe757777c024723aa6e87
#
_entry.id   0573e570985fe757777c024723aa6e87
#
_cell.length_a   1.000
_cell.length_b   1.000
_cell.length_c   1.000
_cell.angle_alpha   90.00
_cell.angle_beta   90.00
_cell.angle_gamma   90.00
#
_symmetry.space_group_name_H-M   'P 1'
#
loop_
_entity.id
_entity.type
_entity.pdbx_description
1 polymer ?
#
loop_
_entity_poly.entity_id
_entity_poly.type
_entity_poly.pdbx_seq_one_letter_code
_entity_poly.pdbx_strand_id
1 'polypeptide(L)'
;SLFVPAACGHVGDPAFAQEVSIVRCNHANYCAHHGYTYVNPTIGSAAYSQLNRQHGTHAKVDLILQTLQAGEFDWLLWLDIDAVFYRRGLSIEYWIEIAARRAAHIVAAADIRGFPFNGGAMLIKSSSWSQHFFTRANHTLRWMPHDSLLQDQPGYYYMLNSDLFNESR
;
A
#
# COMPACT_ATOMS: atom_id res chain seq x y z
N SER A 1 16.66 0.70 -1.82
CA SER A 1 15.97 -0.59 -1.62
C SER A 1 14.45 -0.38 -1.70
N LEU A 2 13.76 -1.30 -2.33
CA LEU A 2 12.31 -1.29 -2.53
C LEU A 2 11.67 -2.43 -1.72
N PHE A 3 10.63 -2.10 -0.99
CA PHE A 3 9.84 -3.03 -0.20
C PHE A 3 8.48 -3.26 -0.88
N VAL A 4 8.06 -4.52 -1.04
CA VAL A 4 6.76 -4.90 -1.59
C VAL A 4 6.06 -5.84 -0.62
N PRO A 5 5.11 -5.37 0.21
CA PRO A 5 4.30 -6.24 1.03
C PRO A 5 3.18 -6.88 0.20
N ALA A 6 2.86 -8.14 0.50
CA ALA A 6 1.67 -8.78 -0.01
C ALA A 6 0.50 -8.53 0.95
N ALA A 7 -0.59 -8.01 0.43
CA ALA A 7 -1.79 -7.75 1.22
C ALA A 7 -2.55 -9.01 1.63
N CYS A 8 -3.40 -8.81 2.59
CA CYS A 8 -4.13 -9.82 3.34
C CYS A 8 -5.40 -10.27 2.62
N GLY A 9 -5.64 -11.57 2.58
CA GLY A 9 -6.91 -12.14 2.17
C GLY A 9 -7.46 -13.09 3.23
N HIS A 10 -8.77 -13.28 3.28
CA HIS A 10 -9.42 -14.22 4.16
C HIS A 10 -8.96 -15.66 3.86
N VAL A 11 -8.40 -16.33 4.85
CA VAL A 11 -8.00 -17.73 4.78
C VAL A 11 -9.23 -18.59 5.09
N GLY A 12 -9.96 -18.99 4.06
CA GLY A 12 -11.14 -19.86 4.26
C GLY A 12 -11.61 -20.57 2.99
N ASP A 13 -11.35 -19.99 1.83
CA ASP A 13 -11.72 -20.59 0.54
C ASP A 13 -10.48 -21.19 -0.14
N PRO A 14 -10.49 -22.49 -0.52
CA PRO A 14 -9.38 -23.12 -1.23
C PRO A 14 -9.05 -22.46 -2.58
N ALA A 15 -10.05 -21.96 -3.32
CA ALA A 15 -9.85 -21.25 -4.58
C ALA A 15 -9.09 -19.93 -4.32
N PHE A 16 -9.49 -19.19 -3.30
CA PHE A 16 -8.82 -17.97 -2.89
C PHE A 16 -7.37 -18.21 -2.43
N ALA A 17 -7.12 -19.32 -1.69
CA ALA A 17 -5.77 -19.69 -1.28
C ALA A 17 -4.84 -19.97 -2.49
N GLN A 18 -5.38 -20.54 -3.57
CA GLN A 18 -4.65 -20.77 -4.81
C GLN A 18 -4.34 -19.45 -5.53
N GLU A 19 -5.30 -18.55 -5.65
CA GLU A 19 -5.10 -17.22 -6.23
C GLU A 19 -4.02 -16.44 -5.47
N VAL A 20 -4.11 -16.40 -4.16
CA VAL A 20 -3.10 -15.78 -3.28
C VAL A 20 -1.70 -16.35 -3.52
N SER A 21 -1.57 -17.66 -3.71
CA SER A 21 -0.29 -18.31 -3.99
C SER A 21 0.30 -17.85 -5.32
N ILE A 22 -0.52 -17.75 -6.37
CA ILE A 22 -0.10 -17.29 -7.71
C ILE A 22 0.40 -15.85 -7.64
N VAL A 23 -0.34 -14.97 -6.99
CA VAL A 23 0.04 -13.55 -6.86
C VAL A 23 1.33 -13.39 -6.06
N ARG A 24 1.48 -14.12 -4.95
CA ARG A 24 2.71 -14.12 -4.15
C ARG A 24 3.93 -14.58 -4.96
N CYS A 25 3.78 -15.64 -5.76
CA CYS A 25 4.84 -16.08 -6.67
C CYS A 25 5.18 -15.01 -7.73
N ASN A 26 4.17 -14.32 -8.28
CA ASN A 26 4.38 -13.24 -9.21
C ASN A 26 5.21 -12.10 -8.59
N HIS A 27 4.83 -11.65 -7.39
CA HIS A 27 5.52 -10.59 -6.66
C HIS A 27 6.96 -11.00 -6.29
N ALA A 28 7.14 -12.19 -5.71
CA ALA A 28 8.47 -12.70 -5.34
C ALA A 28 9.41 -12.81 -6.54
N ASN A 29 8.91 -13.35 -7.66
CA ASN A 29 9.69 -13.49 -8.89
C ASN A 29 10.05 -12.13 -9.51
N TYR A 30 9.13 -11.15 -9.45
CA TYR A 30 9.41 -9.80 -9.91
C TYR A 30 10.50 -9.14 -9.03
N CYS A 31 10.37 -9.23 -7.72
CA CYS A 31 11.36 -8.68 -6.79
C CYS A 31 12.73 -9.34 -6.97
N ALA A 32 12.79 -10.66 -7.11
CA ALA A 32 14.05 -11.38 -7.36
C ALA A 32 14.71 -10.97 -8.69
N HIS A 33 13.90 -10.75 -9.75
CA HIS A 33 14.40 -10.32 -11.05
C HIS A 33 15.06 -8.93 -11.01
N HIS A 34 14.50 -8.02 -10.22
CA HIS A 34 14.98 -6.63 -10.14
C HIS A 34 15.87 -6.35 -8.91
N GLY A 35 16.12 -7.34 -8.06
CA GLY A 35 16.91 -7.15 -6.83
C GLY A 35 16.18 -6.37 -5.73
N TYR A 36 14.84 -6.41 -5.72
CA TYR A 36 14.03 -5.77 -4.67
C TYR A 36 13.81 -6.70 -3.49
N THR A 37 13.64 -6.12 -2.31
CA THR A 37 13.24 -6.87 -1.13
C THR A 37 11.74 -7.16 -1.18
N TYR A 38 11.38 -8.45 -1.16
CA TYR A 38 9.99 -8.89 -1.04
C TYR A 38 9.67 -9.22 0.41
N VAL A 39 8.67 -8.56 0.96
CA VAL A 39 8.17 -8.89 2.29
C VAL A 39 6.71 -9.33 2.17
N ASN A 40 6.48 -10.55 2.61
CA ASN A 40 5.14 -11.10 2.74
C ASN A 40 4.76 -11.03 4.23
N PRO A 41 3.90 -10.09 4.66
CA PRO A 41 3.44 -10.07 6.03
C PRO A 41 2.65 -11.35 6.27
N THR A 42 3.21 -12.26 7.06
CA THR A 42 2.57 -13.54 7.37
C THR A 42 1.30 -13.26 8.16
N ILE A 43 0.16 -13.58 7.56
CA ILE A 43 -1.13 -13.59 8.24
C ILE A 43 -1.02 -14.62 9.36
N GLY A 44 -0.89 -14.21 10.58
CA GLY A 44 -0.71 -15.13 11.72
C GLY A 44 0.20 -14.61 12.82
N SER A 45 0.90 -13.48 12.61
CA SER A 45 1.54 -12.82 13.73
C SER A 45 0.48 -12.29 14.71
N ALA A 46 0.75 -12.37 16.01
CA ALA A 46 -0.14 -11.83 17.04
C ALA A 46 -0.48 -10.35 16.78
N ALA A 47 0.43 -9.59 16.16
CA ALA A 47 0.22 -8.23 15.71
C ALA A 47 -0.89 -8.13 14.65
N TYR A 48 -0.92 -9.04 13.67
CA TYR A 48 -1.95 -9.04 12.63
C TYR A 48 -3.33 -9.40 13.16
N SER A 49 -3.43 -10.36 14.09
CA SER A 49 -4.70 -10.74 14.70
C SER A 49 -5.30 -9.65 15.61
N GLN A 50 -4.46 -8.76 16.15
CA GLN A 50 -4.93 -7.56 16.87
C GLN A 50 -5.43 -6.47 15.91
N LEU A 51 -4.78 -6.28 14.76
CA LEU A 51 -5.18 -5.34 13.72
C LEU A 51 -6.49 -5.78 13.03
N ASN A 52 -6.70 -7.08 12.86
CA ASN A 52 -7.85 -7.65 12.15
C ASN A 52 -9.20 -7.54 12.90
N ARG A 53 -9.22 -7.00 14.12
CA ARG A 53 -10.47 -6.67 14.83
C ARG A 53 -11.13 -5.40 14.30
N GLN A 54 -10.43 -4.63 13.50
CA GLN A 54 -10.93 -3.43 12.84
C GLN A 54 -10.65 -3.61 11.34
N HIS A 55 -11.62 -3.98 10.54
CA HIS A 55 -11.57 -4.15 9.08
C HIS A 55 -10.19 -4.28 8.39
N GLY A 56 -9.99 -5.33 7.59
CA GLY A 56 -8.69 -5.68 6.99
C GLY A 56 -7.98 -4.58 6.18
N THR A 57 -8.72 -3.58 5.70
CA THR A 57 -8.19 -2.42 4.97
C THR A 57 -7.49 -1.40 5.88
N HIS A 58 -7.88 -1.29 7.15
CA HIS A 58 -7.15 -0.47 8.12
C HIS A 58 -5.80 -1.10 8.46
N ALA A 59 -5.70 -2.44 8.47
CA ALA A 59 -4.44 -3.14 8.67
C ALA A 59 -3.39 -2.79 7.60
N LYS A 60 -3.82 -2.50 6.35
CA LYS A 60 -2.95 -2.01 5.28
C LYS A 60 -2.23 -0.73 5.70
N VAL A 61 -2.99 0.25 6.18
CA VAL A 61 -2.45 1.56 6.56
C VAL A 61 -1.48 1.44 7.73
N ASP A 62 -1.80 0.61 8.72
CA ASP A 62 -0.91 0.33 9.85
C ASP A 62 0.39 -0.34 9.39
N LEU A 63 0.33 -1.32 8.47
CA LEU A 63 1.52 -1.99 7.93
C LEU A 63 2.40 -1.04 7.12
N ILE A 64 1.80 -0.20 6.28
CA ILE A 64 2.54 0.83 5.53
C ILE A 64 3.24 1.76 6.51
N LEU A 65 2.54 2.25 7.52
CA LEU A 65 3.09 3.17 8.51
C LEU A 65 4.24 2.55 9.31
N GLN A 66 4.09 1.31 9.79
CA GLN A 66 5.14 0.58 10.49
C GLN A 66 6.39 0.42 9.62
N THR A 67 6.22 0.08 8.34
CA THR A 67 7.33 -0.07 7.39
C THR A 67 8.04 1.26 7.16
N LEU A 68 7.31 2.36 6.99
CA LEU A 68 7.89 3.69 6.83
C LEU A 68 8.63 4.16 8.09
N GLN A 69 8.12 3.82 9.29
CA GLN A 69 8.74 4.15 10.56
C GLN A 69 10.02 3.36 10.84
N ALA A 70 10.11 2.12 10.35
CA ALA A 70 11.32 1.32 10.45
C ALA A 70 12.50 1.94 9.68
N GLY A 71 12.23 2.71 8.61
CA GLY A 71 13.24 3.50 7.89
C GLY A 71 14.27 2.66 7.13
N GLU A 72 13.98 1.40 6.86
CA GLU A 72 14.91 0.45 6.24
C GLU A 72 14.98 0.59 4.71
N PHE A 73 14.04 1.29 4.11
CA PHE A 73 13.87 1.39 2.66
C PHE A 73 13.67 2.84 2.22
N ASP A 74 14.15 3.20 1.03
CA ASP A 74 13.93 4.52 0.41
C ASP A 74 12.54 4.64 -0.18
N TRP A 75 12.01 3.53 -0.71
CA TRP A 75 10.71 3.43 -1.33
C TRP A 75 9.99 2.15 -0.91
N LEU A 76 8.69 2.24 -0.76
CA LEU A 76 7.76 1.15 -0.50
C LEU A 76 6.78 1.04 -1.66
N LEU A 77 6.69 -0.12 -2.31
CA LEU A 77 5.61 -0.41 -3.24
C LEU A 77 4.58 -1.30 -2.55
N TRP A 78 3.43 -0.75 -2.25
CA TRP A 78 2.27 -1.50 -1.80
C TRP A 78 1.51 -2.08 -3.01
N LEU A 79 1.17 -3.36 -2.96
CA LEU A 79 0.27 -4.01 -3.91
C LEU A 79 -0.76 -4.84 -3.16
N ASP A 80 -2.03 -4.67 -3.51
CA ASP A 80 -3.09 -5.56 -3.03
C ASP A 80 -2.96 -6.95 -3.64
N ILE A 81 -3.59 -7.95 -3.01
CA ILE A 81 -3.44 -9.36 -3.36
C ILE A 81 -4.04 -9.73 -4.73
N ASP A 82 -4.83 -8.86 -5.32
CA ASP A 82 -5.42 -8.99 -6.66
C ASP A 82 -4.63 -8.23 -7.74
N ALA A 83 -3.52 -7.59 -7.38
CA ALA A 83 -2.64 -6.88 -8.29
C ALA A 83 -1.43 -7.76 -8.67
N VAL A 84 -1.06 -7.78 -9.97
CA VAL A 84 0.07 -8.56 -10.49
C VAL A 84 0.97 -7.73 -11.39
N PHE A 85 2.25 -8.05 -11.42
CA PHE A 85 3.17 -7.53 -12.42
C PHE A 85 2.96 -8.27 -13.74
N TYR A 86 2.33 -7.62 -14.69
CA TYR A 86 2.12 -8.16 -16.03
C TYR A 86 3.38 -8.09 -16.89
N ARG A 87 4.11 -6.96 -16.84
CA ARG A 87 5.36 -6.74 -17.59
C ARG A 87 6.55 -6.83 -16.65
N ARG A 88 7.11 -8.03 -16.51
CA ARG A 88 8.22 -8.30 -15.60
C ARG A 88 9.52 -7.53 -15.94
N GLY A 89 9.71 -7.15 -17.20
CA GLY A 89 10.90 -6.40 -17.63
C GLY A 89 10.85 -4.89 -17.35
N LEU A 90 9.72 -4.34 -16.89
CA LEU A 90 9.64 -2.95 -16.49
C LEU A 90 10.01 -2.80 -15.01
N SER A 91 11.02 -2.01 -14.73
CA SER A 91 11.46 -1.74 -13.37
C SER A 91 10.66 -0.60 -12.71
N ILE A 92 10.65 -0.57 -11.39
CA ILE A 92 9.97 0.48 -10.60
C ILE A 92 10.73 1.80 -10.65
N GLU A 93 12.03 1.79 -10.96
CA GLU A 93 12.87 2.98 -11.10
C GLU A 93 12.27 4.00 -12.06
N TYR A 94 11.62 3.55 -13.12
CA TYR A 94 10.91 4.45 -14.04
C TYR A 94 9.89 5.35 -13.31
N TRP A 95 9.11 4.78 -12.39
CA TRP A 95 8.13 5.53 -11.61
C TRP A 95 8.78 6.36 -10.51
N ILE A 96 9.89 5.87 -9.93
CA ILE A 96 10.70 6.62 -8.96
C ILE A 96 11.26 7.90 -9.60
N GLU A 97 11.76 7.81 -10.82
CA GLU A 97 12.27 8.97 -11.56
C GLU A 97 11.17 10.00 -11.87
N ILE A 98 9.97 9.52 -12.24
CA ILE A 98 8.81 10.41 -12.44
C ILE A 98 8.45 11.11 -11.13
N ALA A 99 8.40 10.37 -10.03
CA ALA A 99 8.11 10.92 -8.71
C ALA A 99 9.15 11.98 -8.30
N ALA A 100 10.43 11.67 -8.49
CA ALA A 100 11.53 12.58 -8.17
C ALA A 100 11.44 13.90 -8.96
N ARG A 101 11.18 13.82 -10.27
CA ARG A 101 11.01 15.02 -11.13
C ARG A 101 9.82 15.88 -10.72
N ARG A 102 8.82 15.32 -10.08
CA ARG A 102 7.61 16.01 -9.63
C ARG A 102 7.63 16.33 -8.14
N ALA A 103 8.72 16.04 -7.43
CA ALA A 103 8.80 16.11 -5.98
C ALA A 103 7.65 15.36 -5.27
N ALA A 104 7.14 14.28 -5.89
CA ALA A 104 6.03 13.53 -5.37
C ALA A 104 6.50 12.51 -4.33
N HIS A 105 5.73 12.37 -3.26
CA HIS A 105 5.96 11.39 -2.21
C HIS A 105 5.16 10.11 -2.42
N ILE A 106 4.08 10.15 -3.20
CA ILE A 106 3.25 9.00 -3.54
C ILE A 106 2.96 9.01 -5.04
N VAL A 107 3.07 7.85 -5.68
CA VAL A 107 2.57 7.57 -7.02
C VAL A 107 1.53 6.47 -6.89
N ALA A 108 0.31 6.73 -7.30
CA ALA A 108 -0.78 5.77 -7.27
C ALA A 108 -1.55 5.79 -8.60
N ALA A 109 -2.22 4.71 -8.92
CA ALA A 109 -3.15 4.67 -10.04
C ALA A 109 -4.41 5.48 -9.73
N ALA A 110 -5.04 6.04 -10.75
CA ALA A 110 -6.41 6.52 -10.63
C ALA A 110 -7.38 5.34 -10.64
N ASP A 111 -8.48 5.45 -9.90
CA ASP A 111 -9.54 4.44 -9.93
C ASP A 111 -10.40 4.60 -11.18
N ILE A 112 -10.84 3.48 -11.76
CA ILE A 112 -11.72 3.44 -12.95
C ILE A 112 -13.09 4.08 -12.71
N ARG A 113 -13.50 4.25 -11.46
CA ARG A 113 -14.77 4.87 -11.07
C ARG A 113 -14.71 6.39 -10.92
N GLY A 114 -13.67 7.02 -11.46
CA GLY A 114 -13.48 8.47 -11.36
C GLY A 114 -12.88 8.96 -10.04
N PHE A 115 -12.51 8.07 -9.14
CA PHE A 115 -11.73 8.43 -7.96
C PHE A 115 -10.27 8.69 -8.37
N PRO A 116 -9.66 9.79 -7.92
CA PRO A 116 -8.31 10.16 -8.33
C PRO A 116 -7.22 9.27 -7.73
N PHE A 117 -7.56 8.38 -6.80
CA PHE A 117 -6.61 7.60 -6.04
C PHE A 117 -7.11 6.18 -5.81
N ASN A 118 -6.32 5.18 -6.23
CA ASN A 118 -6.54 3.77 -5.95
C ASN A 118 -5.54 3.28 -4.90
N GLY A 119 -6.03 2.79 -3.77
CA GLY A 119 -5.20 2.30 -2.66
C GLY A 119 -4.59 0.91 -2.90
N GLY A 120 -4.94 0.22 -4.00
CA GLY A 120 -4.48 -1.15 -4.29
C GLY A 120 -3.08 -1.24 -4.88
N ALA A 121 -2.57 -0.12 -5.45
CA ALA A 121 -1.21 -0.03 -5.98
C ALA A 121 -0.61 1.36 -5.71
N MET A 122 0.35 1.43 -4.78
CA MET A 122 0.94 2.68 -4.35
C MET A 122 2.46 2.56 -4.23
N LEU A 123 3.19 3.41 -4.94
CA LEU A 123 4.63 3.60 -4.73
C LEU A 123 4.84 4.80 -3.80
N ILE A 124 5.44 4.57 -2.65
CA ILE A 124 5.50 5.50 -1.53
C ILE A 124 6.95 5.77 -1.18
N LYS A 125 7.37 7.04 -1.21
CA LYS A 125 8.70 7.46 -0.76
C LYS A 125 8.78 7.37 0.76
N SER A 126 9.85 6.79 1.31
CA SER A 126 10.13 6.82 2.75
C SER A 126 10.57 8.24 3.12
N SER A 127 9.67 8.99 3.76
CA SER A 127 9.90 10.39 4.11
C SER A 127 9.02 10.79 5.30
N SER A 128 9.40 11.87 6.00
CA SER A 128 8.58 12.45 7.07
C SER A 128 7.18 12.83 6.59
N TRP A 129 7.07 13.32 5.35
CA TRP A 129 5.79 13.66 4.73
C TRP A 129 4.89 12.41 4.60
N SER A 130 5.44 11.31 4.07
CA SER A 130 4.67 10.05 3.92
C SER A 130 4.26 9.45 5.27
N GLN A 131 5.16 9.48 6.26
CA GLN A 131 4.82 9.05 7.62
C GLN A 131 3.69 9.89 8.21
N HIS A 132 3.75 11.21 8.05
CA HIS A 132 2.70 12.10 8.51
C HIS A 132 1.38 11.84 7.79
N PHE A 133 1.40 11.68 6.46
CA PHE A 133 0.21 11.38 5.64
C PHE A 133 -0.48 10.10 6.12
N PHE A 134 0.25 9.00 6.25
CA PHE A 134 -0.34 7.71 6.66
C PHE A 134 -0.75 7.70 8.14
N THR A 135 -0.06 8.44 9.02
CA THR A 135 -0.51 8.62 10.41
C THR A 135 -1.87 9.31 10.47
N ARG A 136 -2.04 10.39 9.70
CA ARG A 136 -3.31 11.11 9.63
C ARG A 136 -4.40 10.29 8.95
N ALA A 137 -4.08 9.60 7.85
CA ALA A 137 -5.01 8.71 7.17
C ALA A 137 -5.52 7.60 8.11
N ASN A 138 -4.63 6.96 8.86
CA ASN A 138 -4.99 5.96 9.86
C ASN A 138 -5.93 6.53 10.94
N HIS A 139 -5.63 7.71 11.45
CA HIS A 139 -6.49 8.37 12.43
C HIS A 139 -7.87 8.68 11.83
N THR A 140 -7.92 9.22 10.61
CA THR A 140 -9.18 9.58 9.93
C THR A 140 -10.06 8.36 9.67
N LEU A 141 -9.47 7.26 9.20
CA LEU A 141 -10.19 6.00 8.92
C LEU A 141 -10.88 5.43 10.16
N ARG A 142 -10.33 5.62 11.36
CA ARG A 142 -10.95 5.14 12.62
C ARG A 142 -12.27 5.82 12.94
N TRP A 143 -12.50 7.02 12.39
CA TRP A 143 -13.71 7.83 12.65
C TRP A 143 -14.68 7.89 11.47
N MET A 144 -14.26 7.38 10.30
CA MET A 144 -15.13 7.36 9.14
C MET A 144 -16.14 6.21 9.23
N PRO A 145 -17.40 6.43 8.79
CA PRO A 145 -18.34 5.34 8.62
C PRO A 145 -17.75 4.29 7.66
N HIS A 146 -17.93 3.03 8.00
CA HIS A 146 -17.46 1.94 7.15
C HIS A 146 -18.28 1.91 5.85
N ASP A 147 -17.71 2.45 4.78
CA ASP A 147 -18.23 2.26 3.44
C ASP A 147 -17.60 0.98 2.87
N SER A 148 -18.44 -0.03 2.66
CA SER A 148 -18.01 -1.32 2.15
C SER A 148 -17.48 -1.28 0.72
N LEU A 149 -17.75 -0.21 -0.05
CA LEU A 149 -17.35 -0.09 -1.45
C LEU A 149 -15.98 0.55 -1.65
N LEU A 150 -15.63 1.53 -0.81
CA LEU A 150 -14.41 2.33 -0.99
C LEU A 150 -13.33 2.01 0.03
N GLN A 151 -13.65 1.25 1.08
CA GLN A 151 -12.72 0.72 2.08
C GLN A 151 -11.79 1.79 2.71
N ASP A 152 -10.51 1.78 2.37
CA ASP A 152 -9.50 2.72 2.87
C ASP A 152 -9.37 4.00 2.02
N GLN A 153 -9.87 4.00 0.78
CA GLN A 153 -9.73 5.11 -0.16
C GLN A 153 -10.33 6.43 0.33
N PRO A 154 -11.50 6.46 1.03
CA PRO A 154 -12.05 7.71 1.55
C PRO A 154 -11.09 8.43 2.50
N GLY A 155 -10.32 7.69 3.30
CA GLY A 155 -9.32 8.28 4.20
C GLY A 155 -8.23 9.01 3.44
N TYR A 156 -7.70 8.41 2.38
CA TYR A 156 -6.69 9.04 1.52
C TYR A 156 -7.25 10.26 0.78
N TYR A 157 -8.47 10.12 0.24
CA TYR A 157 -9.13 11.19 -0.47
C TYR A 157 -9.42 12.40 0.43
N TYR A 158 -9.91 12.15 1.65
CA TYR A 158 -10.11 13.20 2.64
C TYR A 158 -8.81 13.93 2.95
N MET A 159 -7.71 13.19 3.12
CA MET A 159 -6.40 13.77 3.40
C MET A 159 -5.89 14.64 2.24
N LEU A 160 -6.01 14.15 1.01
CA LEU A 160 -5.54 14.88 -0.18
C LEU A 160 -6.32 16.18 -0.45
N ASN A 161 -7.58 16.24 -0.01
CA ASN A 161 -8.45 17.41 -0.17
C ASN A 161 -8.53 18.31 1.09
N SER A 162 -7.94 17.89 2.20
CA SER A 162 -7.96 18.72 3.42
C SER A 162 -6.93 19.83 3.33
N ASP A 163 -7.32 21.06 3.71
CA ASP A 163 -6.42 22.22 3.76
C ASP A 163 -5.22 22.00 4.69
N LEU A 164 -5.35 21.07 5.63
CA LEU A 164 -4.27 20.65 6.55
C LEU A 164 -3.02 20.09 5.84
N PHE A 165 -3.15 19.64 4.58
CA PHE A 165 -2.00 19.20 3.77
C PHE A 165 -1.48 20.29 2.83
N ASN A 166 -2.28 21.31 2.56
CA ASN A 166 -1.88 22.43 1.70
C ASN A 166 -1.03 23.47 2.44
N GLU A 167 -1.14 23.55 3.77
CA GLU A 167 -0.38 24.52 4.60
C GLU A 167 1.08 24.11 4.88
N SER A 168 1.47 22.87 4.52
CA SER A 168 2.83 22.33 4.75
C SER A 168 3.70 22.28 3.49
N ARG A 169 3.38 23.10 2.46
CA ARG A 169 4.19 23.27 1.24
C ARG A 169 5.14 24.42 1.35
#